data_83b6655c8bb8786c918a66bfac4778bd
#
_entry.id   83b6655c8bb8786c918a66bfac4778bd
#
_cell.length_a   1.000
_cell.length_b   1.000
_cell.length_c   1.000
_cell.angle_alpha   90.00
_cell.angle_beta   90.00
_cell.angle_gamma   90.00
#
_symmetry.space_group_name_H-M   'P 1'
#
loop_
_entity.id
_entity.type
_entity.pdbx_description
1 polymer ?
#
loop_
_entity_poly.entity_id
_entity_poly.type
_entity_poly.pdbx_seq_one_letter_code
_entity_poly.pdbx_strand_id
1 'polypeptide(L)'
;LASVPGVYFREEDGFGLRPNIGMRGVSSDRSKKVVLMEDGVLLGPAPYSAPAAYYFPLSTRMESIEIFKGPAIIPYGPNTLGGAINMFTAQIPQAQKAKVDLELGQDTFGKLHVVTGSSNYQWGWLVEAVHLETDGFKKIDGGGDSGFVRNDIMLKGRWNSEPGAELYHQVDVKLGYGDETSNETYLGLTMEDYLDKPFRRYRASYDDAMKWKRTQVQVDYTLEVDEAMQFKLTAYRHDFQRTWRKLNAFWGENRMFV
;
A
#
# COMPACT_ATOMS: atom_id res chain seq x y z
N LEU A 1 1.22 7.00 10.76
CA LEU A 1 -0.08 6.59 11.34
C LEU A 1 0.00 6.41 12.85
N ALA A 2 1.08 5.84 13.39
CA ALA A 2 1.24 5.59 14.84
C ALA A 2 1.15 6.85 15.70
N SER A 3 1.46 8.01 15.17
CA SER A 3 1.38 9.32 15.86
C SER A 3 -0.01 9.96 15.86
N VAL A 4 -0.99 9.34 15.18
CA VAL A 4 -2.33 9.92 15.06
C VAL A 4 -3.23 9.46 16.21
N PRO A 5 -3.76 10.36 17.06
CA PRO A 5 -4.60 9.98 18.19
C PRO A 5 -5.81 9.12 17.76
N GLY A 6 -6.03 8.00 18.47
CA GLY A 6 -7.13 7.08 18.20
C GLY A 6 -6.94 6.19 16.98
N VAL A 7 -5.75 6.13 16.38
CA VAL A 7 -5.33 5.16 15.39
C VAL A 7 -4.40 4.16 16.06
N TYR A 8 -4.70 2.88 15.89
CA TYR A 8 -3.87 1.76 16.36
C TYR A 8 -3.21 1.12 15.17
N PHE A 9 -1.91 0.92 15.28
CA PHE A 9 -1.08 0.37 14.23
C PHE A 9 -0.26 -0.80 14.77
N ARG A 10 -0.32 -1.94 14.10
CA ARG A 10 0.50 -3.11 14.39
C ARG A 10 1.05 -3.69 13.10
N GLU A 11 2.33 -3.86 13.03
CA GLU A 11 2.99 -4.55 11.92
C GLU A 11 2.89 -6.06 12.09
N GLU A 12 2.80 -6.79 11.00
CA GLU A 12 2.73 -8.25 10.98
C GLU A 12 4.07 -8.87 10.55
N ASP A 13 4.75 -8.22 9.62
CA ASP A 13 5.98 -8.72 8.98
C ASP A 13 7.29 -8.14 9.56
N GLY A 14 7.23 -6.98 10.19
CA GLY A 14 8.38 -6.24 10.71
C GLY A 14 9.05 -5.31 9.69
N PHE A 15 8.52 -5.23 8.45
CA PHE A 15 9.00 -4.33 7.39
C PHE A 15 7.97 -3.24 7.04
N GLY A 16 6.77 -3.30 7.62
CA GLY A 16 5.68 -2.36 7.34
C GLY A 16 4.93 -2.63 6.04
N LEU A 17 5.11 -3.79 5.42
CA LEU A 17 4.43 -4.16 4.19
C LEU A 17 2.94 -4.50 4.42
N ARG A 18 2.60 -4.96 5.63
CA ARG A 18 1.26 -5.47 5.99
C ARG A 18 0.77 -4.91 7.31
N PRO A 19 0.46 -3.62 7.38
CA PRO A 19 -0.01 -3.00 8.59
C PRO A 19 -1.42 -3.46 8.95
N ASN A 20 -1.63 -3.75 10.23
CA ASN A 20 -2.94 -3.92 10.83
C ASN A 20 -3.36 -2.59 11.45
N ILE A 21 -4.41 -1.98 10.93
CA ILE A 21 -4.87 -0.66 11.32
C ILE A 21 -6.26 -0.74 11.94
N GLY A 22 -6.38 -0.24 13.16
CA GLY A 22 -7.65 -0.04 13.84
C GLY A 22 -7.83 1.42 14.23
N MET A 23 -9.06 1.86 14.35
CA MET A 23 -9.39 3.22 14.80
C MET A 23 -10.54 3.19 15.78
N ARG A 24 -10.53 4.11 16.76
CA ARG A 24 -11.64 4.36 17.71
C ARG A 24 -12.08 3.09 18.47
N GLY A 25 -11.11 2.24 18.84
CA GLY A 25 -11.37 1.02 19.63
C GLY A 25 -11.85 -0.20 18.83
N VAL A 26 -12.03 -0.11 17.51
CA VAL A 26 -12.29 -1.31 16.69
C VAL A 26 -11.03 -2.13 16.52
N SER A 27 -11.20 -3.45 16.41
CA SER A 27 -10.10 -4.38 16.17
C SER A 27 -9.27 -3.99 14.96
N SER A 28 -7.95 -3.99 15.12
CA SER A 28 -7.00 -3.76 14.05
C SER A 28 -6.78 -4.99 13.16
N ASP A 29 -7.32 -6.17 13.54
CA ASP A 29 -7.08 -7.41 12.80
C ASP A 29 -7.34 -7.26 11.31
N ARG A 30 -6.26 -7.36 10.53
CA ARG A 30 -6.23 -7.21 9.06
C ARG A 30 -6.92 -5.96 8.53
N SER A 31 -7.01 -4.90 9.34
CA SER A 31 -7.66 -3.63 8.99
C SER A 31 -9.11 -3.76 8.49
N LYS A 32 -9.84 -4.80 8.91
CA LYS A 32 -11.18 -5.17 8.39
C LYS A 32 -12.26 -4.11 8.56
N LYS A 33 -12.06 -3.16 9.47
CA LYS A 33 -13.06 -2.14 9.84
C LYS A 33 -12.64 -0.72 9.45
N VAL A 34 -11.58 -0.61 8.66
CA VAL A 34 -11.05 0.64 8.15
C VAL A 34 -10.98 0.56 6.63
N VAL A 35 -11.55 1.53 5.95
CA VAL A 35 -11.42 1.65 4.50
C VAL A 35 -10.09 2.29 4.17
N LEU A 36 -9.35 1.69 3.25
CA LEU A 36 -8.12 2.24 2.69
C LEU A 36 -8.34 2.63 1.23
N MET A 37 -7.87 3.82 0.88
CA MET A 37 -7.97 4.39 -0.46
C MET A 37 -6.61 4.91 -0.92
N GLU A 38 -6.41 4.93 -2.23
CA GLU A 38 -5.31 5.60 -2.91
C GLU A 38 -5.89 6.57 -3.95
N ASP A 39 -5.60 7.85 -3.82
CA ASP A 39 -6.15 8.93 -4.67
C ASP A 39 -7.70 8.85 -4.80
N GLY A 40 -8.38 8.59 -3.69
CA GLY A 40 -9.85 8.51 -3.62
C GLY A 40 -10.47 7.17 -4.07
N VAL A 41 -9.68 6.21 -4.54
CA VAL A 41 -10.14 4.91 -5.01
C VAL A 41 -9.85 3.81 -3.99
N LEU A 42 -10.82 2.93 -3.74
CA LEU A 42 -10.70 1.82 -2.80
C LEU A 42 -9.57 0.86 -3.18
N LEU A 43 -8.73 0.50 -2.21
CA LEU A 43 -7.57 -0.38 -2.41
C LEU A 43 -7.88 -1.87 -2.23
N GLY A 44 -8.87 -2.20 -1.44
CA GLY A 44 -9.17 -3.58 -1.09
C GLY A 44 -9.80 -4.35 -2.23
N PRO A 45 -9.38 -5.61 -2.49
CA PRO A 45 -10.12 -6.48 -3.39
C PRO A 45 -11.49 -6.79 -2.77
N ALA A 46 -12.56 -6.51 -3.51
CA ALA A 46 -13.90 -6.96 -3.12
C ALA A 46 -14.00 -8.50 -3.28
N PRO A 47 -14.73 -9.23 -2.40
CA PRO A 47 -15.51 -8.77 -1.25
C PRO A 47 -14.72 -8.69 0.08
N TYR A 48 -13.43 -8.93 0.07
CA TYR A 48 -12.61 -9.07 1.27
C TYR A 48 -12.01 -7.73 1.69
N SER A 49 -12.57 -7.14 2.73
CA SER A 49 -12.00 -5.94 3.36
C SER A 49 -10.88 -6.34 4.34
N ALA A 50 -9.78 -6.82 3.82
CA ALA A 50 -8.62 -7.18 4.62
C ALA A 50 -7.34 -6.68 3.93
N PRO A 51 -7.17 -5.35 3.74
CA PRO A 51 -6.09 -4.80 2.93
C PRO A 51 -4.70 -5.23 3.41
N ALA A 52 -4.48 -5.34 4.72
CA ALA A 52 -3.22 -5.80 5.28
C ALA A 52 -2.84 -7.24 4.87
N ALA A 53 -3.83 -8.09 4.56
CA ALA A 53 -3.58 -9.46 4.09
C ALA A 53 -3.39 -9.57 2.57
N TYR A 54 -3.56 -8.47 1.83
CA TYR A 54 -3.48 -8.48 0.37
C TYR A 54 -2.47 -7.48 -0.14
N TYR A 55 -2.77 -6.21 -0.07
CA TYR A 55 -1.96 -5.14 -0.59
C TYR A 55 -2.05 -3.91 0.30
N PHE A 56 -0.90 -3.33 0.60
CA PHE A 56 -0.78 -2.01 1.19
C PHE A 56 0.20 -1.18 0.35
N PRO A 57 -0.14 0.05 -0.03
CA PRO A 57 0.75 0.87 -0.83
C PRO A 57 2.00 1.26 -0.06
N LEU A 58 3.13 1.38 -0.76
CA LEU A 58 4.37 1.85 -0.16
C LEU A 58 4.22 3.27 0.35
N SER A 59 4.50 3.50 1.63
CA SER A 59 4.49 4.83 2.23
C SER A 59 5.45 5.80 1.54
N THR A 60 6.54 5.29 0.97
CA THR A 60 7.52 6.05 0.17
C THR A 60 6.89 6.79 -1.02
N ARG A 61 5.81 6.24 -1.61
CA ARG A 61 5.07 6.83 -2.73
C ARG A 61 4.01 7.86 -2.31
N MET A 62 3.77 8.00 -1.02
CA MET A 62 2.68 8.85 -0.52
C MET A 62 3.19 10.23 -0.13
N GLU A 63 2.62 11.26 -0.72
CA GLU A 63 2.91 12.66 -0.37
C GLU A 63 2.10 13.11 0.86
N SER A 64 0.86 12.62 1.00
CA SER A 64 0.00 12.95 2.12
C SER A 64 -0.99 11.84 2.46
N ILE A 65 -1.54 11.90 3.66
CA ILE A 65 -2.52 10.95 4.18
C ILE A 65 -3.63 11.72 4.87
N GLU A 66 -4.86 11.49 4.43
CA GLU A 66 -6.06 11.98 5.11
C GLU A 66 -6.72 10.87 5.91
N ILE A 67 -7.10 11.18 7.14
CA ILE A 67 -7.74 10.23 8.06
C ILE A 67 -9.11 10.77 8.44
N PHE A 68 -10.14 10.06 8.00
CA PHE A 68 -11.53 10.40 8.25
C PHE A 68 -12.06 9.63 9.45
N LYS A 69 -12.62 10.33 10.42
CA LYS A 69 -13.22 9.79 11.64
C LYS A 69 -14.64 10.35 11.81
N GLY A 70 -15.56 9.52 12.31
CA GLY A 70 -16.93 9.97 12.56
C GLY A 70 -17.80 10.03 11.30
N PRO A 71 -18.83 10.92 11.24
CA PRO A 71 -19.80 10.95 10.15
C PRO A 71 -19.23 11.24 8.76
N ALA A 72 -18.07 11.86 8.66
CA ALA A 72 -17.39 12.18 7.40
C ALA A 72 -17.02 10.92 6.57
N ILE A 73 -17.15 9.73 7.15
CA ILE A 73 -16.85 8.45 6.47
C ILE A 73 -18.00 7.89 5.63
N ILE A 74 -19.21 8.41 5.79
CA ILE A 74 -20.41 7.89 5.12
C ILE A 74 -20.26 7.79 3.59
N PRO A 75 -19.66 8.77 2.88
CA PRO A 75 -19.48 8.68 1.43
C PRO A 75 -18.54 7.56 0.96
N TYR A 76 -17.73 7.00 1.84
CA TYR A 76 -16.71 6.02 1.49
C TYR A 76 -17.18 4.55 1.58
N GLY A 77 -18.49 4.32 1.80
CA GLY A 77 -19.13 3.01 1.69
C GLY A 77 -19.04 2.13 2.95
N PRO A 78 -19.36 0.83 2.80
CA PRO A 78 -19.36 -0.12 3.90
C PRO A 78 -17.96 -0.37 4.45
N ASN A 79 -17.86 -0.97 5.65
CA ASN A 79 -16.61 -1.25 6.38
C ASN A 79 -15.86 -0.02 6.92
N THR A 80 -16.55 1.12 7.03
CA THR A 80 -16.00 2.36 7.59
C THR A 80 -16.24 2.50 9.10
N LEU A 81 -16.62 1.45 9.82
CA LEU A 81 -16.92 1.51 11.26
C LEU A 81 -15.81 2.15 12.10
N GLY A 82 -14.56 1.86 11.79
CA GLY A 82 -13.40 2.49 12.42
C GLY A 82 -13.10 3.86 11.85
N GLY A 83 -13.19 4.00 10.54
CA GLY A 83 -12.80 5.18 9.80
C GLY A 83 -12.39 4.87 8.38
N ALA A 84 -11.88 5.87 7.68
CA ALA A 84 -11.29 5.73 6.36
C ALA A 84 -9.94 6.45 6.30
N ILE A 85 -9.02 5.92 5.51
CA ILE A 85 -7.71 6.49 5.23
C ILE A 85 -7.60 6.65 3.72
N ASN A 86 -7.32 7.86 3.26
CA ASN A 86 -7.00 8.15 1.87
C ASN A 86 -5.54 8.56 1.77
N MET A 87 -4.78 7.87 0.96
CA MET A 87 -3.36 8.11 0.72
C MET A 87 -3.21 8.75 -0.65
N PHE A 88 -2.52 9.88 -0.71
CA PHE A 88 -2.29 10.60 -1.95
C PHE A 88 -0.90 10.34 -2.48
N THR A 89 -0.84 9.88 -3.72
CA THR A 89 0.42 9.67 -4.45
C THR A 89 0.95 10.99 -5.01
N ALA A 90 2.21 10.99 -5.42
CA ALA A 90 2.89 12.16 -5.98
C ALA A 90 2.05 12.85 -7.06
N GLN A 91 1.95 14.17 -6.96
CA GLN A 91 1.21 15.00 -7.90
C GLN A 91 2.08 15.39 -9.09
N ILE A 92 1.46 15.59 -10.25
CA ILE A 92 2.16 16.11 -11.45
C ILE A 92 2.74 17.49 -11.13
N PRO A 93 4.07 17.67 -11.18
CA PRO A 93 4.69 18.94 -10.80
C PRO A 93 4.44 20.03 -11.85
N GLN A 94 4.34 21.28 -11.39
CA GLN A 94 4.14 22.44 -12.28
C GLN A 94 5.37 22.73 -13.14
N ALA A 95 6.57 22.49 -12.61
CA ALA A 95 7.84 22.66 -13.32
C ALA A 95 8.56 21.31 -13.41
N GLN A 96 9.51 21.20 -14.31
CA GLN A 96 10.33 19.99 -14.42
C GLN A 96 10.99 19.67 -13.07
N LYS A 97 10.74 18.46 -12.58
CA LYS A 97 11.27 17.93 -11.33
C LYS A 97 11.82 16.53 -11.58
N ALA A 98 12.98 16.25 -10.99
CA ALA A 98 13.51 14.90 -10.91
C ALA A 98 14.08 14.69 -9.49
N LYS A 99 13.80 13.53 -8.90
CA LYS A 99 14.31 13.14 -7.58
C LYS A 99 14.73 11.68 -7.65
N VAL A 100 15.88 11.38 -7.09
CA VAL A 100 16.38 10.02 -6.90
C VAL A 100 16.77 9.87 -5.43
N ASP A 101 16.16 8.93 -4.74
CA ASP A 101 16.54 8.52 -3.40
C ASP A 101 17.15 7.12 -3.45
N LEU A 102 18.33 6.95 -2.91
CA LEU A 102 19.00 5.67 -2.73
C LEU A 102 19.27 5.47 -1.24
N GLU A 103 18.82 4.34 -0.71
CA GLU A 103 19.07 3.94 0.68
C GLU A 103 19.68 2.53 0.70
N LEU A 104 20.69 2.33 1.52
CA LEU A 104 21.33 1.06 1.78
C LEU A 104 21.36 0.81 3.30
N GLY A 105 21.14 -0.42 3.71
CA GLY A 105 21.03 -0.75 5.13
C GLY A 105 21.55 -2.14 5.48
N GLN A 106 21.27 -2.56 6.71
CA GLN A 106 21.58 -3.90 7.19
C GLN A 106 20.75 -4.97 6.49
N ASP A 107 21.17 -6.21 6.59
CA ASP A 107 20.51 -7.39 5.98
C ASP A 107 20.26 -7.20 4.47
N THR A 108 21.28 -6.65 3.77
CA THR A 108 21.25 -6.36 2.32
C THR A 108 20.10 -5.43 1.92
N PHE A 109 19.62 -4.58 2.85
CA PHE A 109 18.53 -3.66 2.52
C PHE A 109 18.97 -2.66 1.45
N GLY A 110 18.21 -2.59 0.37
CA GLY A 110 18.33 -1.65 -0.72
C GLY A 110 17.00 -0.99 -1.06
N LYS A 111 17.02 0.33 -1.27
CA LYS A 111 15.88 1.07 -1.81
C LYS A 111 16.35 2.02 -2.90
N LEU A 112 15.70 1.95 -4.05
CA LEU A 112 15.79 2.96 -5.11
C LEU A 112 14.40 3.55 -5.34
N HIS A 113 14.29 4.87 -5.24
CA HIS A 113 13.05 5.60 -5.52
C HIS A 113 13.35 6.74 -6.50
N VAL A 114 12.69 6.71 -7.64
CA VAL A 114 12.84 7.70 -8.72
C VAL A 114 11.49 8.35 -8.99
N VAL A 115 11.47 9.67 -9.00
CA VAL A 115 10.29 10.46 -9.39
C VAL A 115 10.73 11.52 -10.38
N THR A 116 10.04 11.62 -11.51
CA THR A 116 10.27 12.68 -12.50
C THR A 116 8.96 13.08 -13.15
N GLY A 117 8.84 14.34 -13.49
CA GLY A 117 7.65 14.87 -14.11
C GLY A 117 7.79 16.33 -14.52
N SER A 118 6.80 16.80 -15.25
CA SER A 118 6.68 18.20 -15.69
C SER A 118 5.25 18.48 -16.14
N SER A 119 4.86 19.74 -16.14
CA SER A 119 3.64 20.18 -16.81
C SER A 119 3.82 21.53 -17.48
N ASN A 120 2.95 21.80 -18.42
CA ASN A 120 2.66 23.12 -18.98
C ASN A 120 1.17 23.43 -18.76
N TYR A 121 0.66 24.46 -19.40
CA TYR A 121 -0.73 24.89 -19.22
C TYR A 121 -1.79 23.93 -19.77
N GLN A 122 -1.45 22.97 -20.64
CA GLN A 122 -2.39 21.97 -21.21
C GLN A 122 -2.04 20.53 -20.86
N TRP A 123 -0.75 20.22 -20.70
CA TRP A 123 -0.28 18.84 -20.53
C TRP A 123 0.59 18.71 -19.29
N GLY A 124 0.44 17.59 -18.65
CA GLY A 124 1.32 17.23 -17.54
C GLY A 124 1.59 15.73 -17.52
N TRP A 125 2.72 15.35 -16.95
CA TRP A 125 3.09 13.96 -16.78
C TRP A 125 3.95 13.76 -15.55
N LEU A 126 3.89 12.54 -15.00
CA LEU A 126 4.75 12.09 -13.90
C LEU A 126 5.03 10.60 -14.07
N VAL A 127 6.27 10.23 -13.79
CA VAL A 127 6.75 8.85 -13.71
C VAL A 127 7.33 8.65 -12.31
N GLU A 128 6.92 7.61 -11.63
CA GLU A 128 7.46 7.19 -10.34
C GLU A 128 7.79 5.71 -10.38
N ALA A 129 8.97 5.33 -9.89
CA ALA A 129 9.38 3.95 -9.76
C ALA A 129 10.06 3.73 -8.40
N VAL A 130 9.72 2.64 -7.73
CA VAL A 130 10.31 2.21 -6.47
C VAL A 130 10.74 0.76 -6.57
N HIS A 131 11.97 0.48 -6.17
CA HIS A 131 12.48 -0.86 -5.94
C HIS A 131 12.94 -0.95 -4.49
N LEU A 132 12.53 -2.03 -3.82
CA LEU A 132 12.90 -2.35 -2.45
C LEU A 132 13.31 -3.81 -2.36
N GLU A 133 14.40 -4.09 -1.67
CA GLU A 133 14.84 -5.46 -1.38
C GLU A 133 15.54 -5.57 -0.03
N THR A 134 15.51 -6.76 0.56
CA THR A 134 16.28 -7.15 1.74
C THR A 134 16.28 -8.66 1.89
N ASP A 135 17.37 -9.24 2.42
CA ASP A 135 17.44 -10.65 2.81
C ASP A 135 16.69 -10.95 4.12
N GLY A 136 16.34 -9.88 4.85
CA GLY A 136 15.58 -9.97 6.09
C GLY A 136 16.39 -10.30 7.33
N PHE A 137 15.84 -9.87 8.48
CA PHE A 137 16.51 -9.98 9.79
C PHE A 137 16.22 -11.28 10.54
N LYS A 138 15.23 -12.07 10.10
CA LYS A 138 14.87 -13.33 10.74
C LYS A 138 15.82 -14.43 10.28
N LYS A 139 16.16 -15.35 11.17
CA LYS A 139 17.14 -16.44 10.93
C LYS A 139 16.42 -17.78 10.92
N ILE A 140 16.24 -18.37 9.75
CA ILE A 140 15.59 -19.65 9.57
C ILE A 140 16.58 -20.77 9.93
N ASP A 141 16.17 -21.73 10.74
CA ASP A 141 16.98 -22.91 11.08
C ASP A 141 17.40 -23.66 9.82
N GLY A 142 18.70 -23.88 9.66
CA GLY A 142 19.27 -24.50 8.47
C GLY A 142 19.46 -23.56 7.28
N GLY A 143 19.31 -22.25 7.49
CA GLY A 143 19.51 -21.22 6.47
C GLY A 143 18.25 -20.91 5.68
N GLY A 144 18.31 -19.85 4.88
CA GLY A 144 17.22 -19.36 4.04
C GLY A 144 17.07 -17.86 4.21
N ASP A 145 16.44 -17.26 3.21
CA ASP A 145 16.10 -15.84 3.14
C ASP A 145 14.72 -15.61 3.77
N SER A 146 14.58 -14.57 4.58
CA SER A 146 13.33 -14.16 5.23
C SER A 146 12.90 -12.76 4.82
N GLY A 147 13.49 -12.23 3.80
CA GLY A 147 13.26 -10.89 3.28
C GLY A 147 12.22 -10.81 2.18
N PHE A 148 12.34 -9.77 1.38
CA PHE A 148 11.41 -9.52 0.28
C PHE A 148 12.07 -8.73 -0.85
N VAL A 149 11.48 -8.82 -2.03
CA VAL A 149 11.71 -7.93 -3.17
C VAL A 149 10.37 -7.35 -3.59
N ARG A 150 10.31 -6.04 -3.77
CA ARG A 150 9.10 -5.33 -4.19
C ARG A 150 9.40 -4.25 -5.20
N ASN A 151 8.60 -4.20 -6.26
CA ASN A 151 8.64 -3.19 -7.30
C ASN A 151 7.28 -2.48 -7.39
N ASP A 152 7.30 -1.16 -7.55
CA ASP A 152 6.13 -0.35 -7.82
C ASP A 152 6.47 0.68 -8.91
N ILE A 153 5.63 0.78 -9.94
CA ILE A 153 5.75 1.77 -11.02
C ILE A 153 4.41 2.48 -11.16
N MET A 154 4.44 3.80 -11.25
CA MET A 154 3.28 4.64 -11.48
C MET A 154 3.56 5.66 -12.57
N LEU A 155 2.59 5.81 -13.47
CA LEU A 155 2.56 6.85 -14.50
C LEU A 155 1.31 7.69 -14.29
N LYS A 156 1.45 9.02 -14.35
CA LYS A 156 0.32 9.94 -14.40
C LYS A 156 0.44 10.81 -15.64
N GLY A 157 -0.70 11.06 -16.27
CA GLY A 157 -0.84 12.00 -17.38
C GLY A 157 -2.03 12.92 -17.15
N ARG A 158 -1.91 14.17 -17.51
CA ARG A 158 -2.97 15.17 -17.48
C ARG A 158 -3.08 15.84 -18.82
N TRP A 159 -4.30 16.07 -19.26
CA TRP A 159 -4.65 17.00 -20.30
C TRP A 159 -5.77 17.91 -19.81
N ASN A 160 -5.71 19.19 -20.16
CA ASN A 160 -6.78 20.15 -19.91
C ASN A 160 -6.96 21.15 -21.06
N SER A 161 -8.15 21.71 -21.14
CA SER A 161 -8.48 22.78 -22.07
C SER A 161 -7.55 23.98 -21.92
N GLU A 162 -7.53 24.85 -22.92
CA GLU A 162 -6.83 26.12 -22.80
C GLU A 162 -7.41 26.98 -21.67
N PRO A 163 -6.58 27.73 -20.96
CA PRO A 163 -7.03 28.71 -19.99
C PRO A 163 -8.00 29.72 -20.65
N GLY A 164 -9.18 29.90 -20.04
CA GLY A 164 -10.22 30.80 -20.56
C GLY A 164 -11.15 30.17 -21.62
N ALA A 165 -11.09 28.85 -21.83
CA ALA A 165 -12.12 28.15 -22.59
C ALA A 165 -13.50 28.33 -21.91
N GLU A 166 -14.55 28.46 -22.70
CA GLU A 166 -15.93 28.61 -22.23
C GLU A 166 -16.34 27.41 -21.32
N LEU A 167 -15.90 26.22 -21.68
CA LEU A 167 -16.00 25.02 -20.88
C LEU A 167 -14.59 24.50 -20.60
N TYR A 168 -14.26 24.37 -19.31
CA TYR A 168 -12.99 23.80 -18.93
C TYR A 168 -13.09 22.29 -18.73
N HIS A 169 -12.30 21.56 -19.48
CA HIS A 169 -12.18 20.11 -19.41
C HIS A 169 -10.81 19.72 -18.88
N GLN A 170 -10.77 18.75 -17.97
CA GLN A 170 -9.53 18.12 -17.52
C GLN A 170 -9.69 16.61 -17.52
N VAL A 171 -8.70 15.91 -18.02
CA VAL A 171 -8.58 14.46 -17.98
C VAL A 171 -7.28 14.10 -17.29
N ASP A 172 -7.36 13.41 -16.18
CA ASP A 172 -6.22 12.80 -15.50
C ASP A 172 -6.25 11.28 -15.71
N VAL A 173 -5.12 10.70 -16.06
CA VAL A 173 -4.95 9.25 -16.21
C VAL A 173 -3.85 8.81 -15.25
N LYS A 174 -4.10 7.73 -14.50
CA LYS A 174 -3.12 7.07 -13.64
C LYS A 174 -3.03 5.61 -14.04
N LEU A 175 -1.81 5.16 -14.29
CA LEU A 175 -1.47 3.75 -14.53
C LEU A 175 -0.53 3.29 -13.42
N GLY A 176 -0.78 2.11 -12.87
CA GLY A 176 0.05 1.54 -11.83
C GLY A 176 0.34 0.07 -12.08
N TYR A 177 1.56 -0.34 -11.78
CA TYR A 177 1.98 -1.73 -11.71
C TYR A 177 2.78 -1.94 -10.44
N GLY A 178 2.56 -3.07 -9.77
CA GLY A 178 3.38 -3.47 -8.64
C GLY A 178 3.45 -4.97 -8.53
N ASP A 179 4.56 -5.46 -8.00
CA ASP A 179 4.75 -6.86 -7.62
C ASP A 179 5.59 -6.98 -6.35
N GLU A 180 5.42 -8.10 -5.67
CA GLU A 180 6.19 -8.44 -4.48
C GLU A 180 6.36 -9.95 -4.40
N THR A 181 7.57 -10.35 -4.02
CA THR A 181 7.86 -11.68 -3.47
C THR A 181 8.42 -11.48 -2.07
N SER A 182 7.74 -12.04 -1.07
CA SER A 182 8.13 -11.96 0.34
C SER A 182 8.25 -13.38 0.91
N ASN A 183 9.42 -13.71 1.45
CA ASN A 183 9.72 -14.98 2.10
C ASN A 183 9.28 -14.90 3.57
N GLU A 184 7.97 -14.88 3.77
CA GLU A 184 7.39 -14.72 5.11
C GLU A 184 7.50 -15.97 5.95
N THR A 185 7.70 -15.76 7.23
CA THR A 185 7.67 -16.82 8.23
C THR A 185 6.43 -16.63 9.08
N TYR A 186 5.34 -17.33 8.74
CA TYR A 186 4.05 -17.12 9.40
C TYR A 186 3.96 -17.81 10.77
N LEU A 187 4.60 -18.96 10.93
CA LEU A 187 4.61 -19.71 12.18
C LEU A 187 5.38 -18.93 13.26
N GLY A 188 4.74 -18.70 14.41
CA GLY A 188 5.35 -18.08 15.58
C GLY A 188 6.39 -18.98 16.26
N LEU A 189 7.06 -18.44 17.28
CA LEU A 189 7.96 -19.16 18.18
C LEU A 189 7.23 -19.58 19.45
N THR A 190 7.73 -20.61 20.13
CA THR A 190 7.37 -20.85 21.53
C THR A 190 7.87 -19.68 22.39
N MET A 191 7.29 -19.49 23.57
CA MET A 191 7.76 -18.44 24.49
C MET A 191 9.22 -18.63 24.88
N GLU A 192 9.66 -19.88 25.08
CA GLU A 192 11.04 -20.22 25.43
C GLU A 192 12.00 -19.83 24.30
N ASP A 193 11.73 -20.26 23.06
CA ASP A 193 12.53 -19.92 21.88
C ASP A 193 12.55 -18.41 21.59
N TYR A 194 11.43 -17.73 21.83
CA TYR A 194 11.35 -16.29 21.68
C TYR A 194 12.22 -15.54 22.68
N LEU A 195 12.26 -15.96 23.92
CA LEU A 195 13.11 -15.36 24.96
C LEU A 195 14.60 -15.63 24.72
N ASP A 196 14.95 -16.82 24.20
CA ASP A 196 16.34 -17.18 23.88
C ASP A 196 16.82 -16.50 22.56
N LYS A 197 16.07 -16.65 21.49
CA LYS A 197 16.44 -16.18 20.13
C LYS A 197 15.24 -15.60 19.39
N PRO A 198 14.85 -14.34 19.64
CA PRO A 198 13.62 -13.74 19.10
C PRO A 198 13.58 -13.66 17.58
N PHE A 199 14.73 -13.63 16.91
CA PHE A 199 14.83 -13.60 15.46
C PHE A 199 14.93 -14.97 14.80
N ARG A 200 15.02 -16.07 15.58
CA ARG A 200 14.97 -17.43 15.06
C ARG A 200 13.63 -17.71 14.41
N ARG A 201 13.64 -18.54 13.37
CA ARG A 201 12.44 -19.16 12.78
C ARG A 201 12.70 -20.64 12.55
N TYR A 202 11.65 -21.45 12.76
CA TYR A 202 11.77 -22.88 12.56
C TYR A 202 11.98 -23.23 11.10
N ARG A 203 12.74 -24.28 10.83
CA ARG A 203 12.97 -24.83 9.48
C ARG A 203 11.68 -25.08 8.70
N ALA A 204 10.59 -25.38 9.39
CA ALA A 204 9.28 -25.59 8.80
C ALA A 204 8.72 -24.39 8.03
N SER A 205 9.19 -23.17 8.31
CA SER A 205 8.84 -21.94 7.61
C SER A 205 9.70 -21.65 6.37
N TYR A 206 10.63 -22.53 6.02
CA TYR A 206 11.57 -22.31 4.90
C TYR A 206 10.89 -22.04 3.56
N ASP A 207 9.75 -22.69 3.33
CA ASP A 207 8.99 -22.56 2.07
C ASP A 207 7.84 -21.56 2.15
N ASP A 208 7.69 -20.85 3.27
CA ASP A 208 6.66 -19.84 3.41
C ASP A 208 6.96 -18.65 2.48
N ALA A 209 6.02 -18.32 1.62
CA ALA A 209 6.19 -17.23 0.68
C ALA A 209 4.85 -16.61 0.30
N MET A 210 4.84 -15.29 0.19
CA MET A 210 3.75 -14.55 -0.39
C MET A 210 4.23 -13.87 -1.68
N LYS A 211 3.46 -14.02 -2.76
CA LYS A 211 3.71 -13.37 -4.04
C LYS A 211 2.44 -12.70 -4.50
N TRP A 212 2.55 -11.47 -4.95
CA TRP A 212 1.41 -10.79 -5.56
C TRP A 212 1.85 -9.93 -6.74
N LYS A 213 0.87 -9.66 -7.62
CA LYS A 213 0.96 -8.71 -8.73
C LYS A 213 -0.31 -7.88 -8.77
N ARG A 214 -0.17 -6.59 -9.04
CA ARG A 214 -1.27 -5.65 -9.16
C ARG A 214 -1.08 -4.76 -10.38
N THR A 215 -2.16 -4.54 -11.12
CA THR A 215 -2.26 -3.46 -12.11
C THR A 215 -3.41 -2.53 -11.75
N GLN A 216 -3.27 -1.27 -12.10
CA GLN A 216 -4.26 -0.23 -11.83
C GLN A 216 -4.37 0.69 -13.05
N VAL A 217 -5.60 1.00 -13.40
CA VAL A 217 -5.94 2.09 -14.32
C VAL A 217 -7.00 2.95 -13.63
N GLN A 218 -6.80 4.25 -13.62
CA GLN A 218 -7.77 5.23 -13.13
C GLN A 218 -7.82 6.38 -14.13
N VAL A 219 -9.03 6.85 -14.42
CA VAL A 219 -9.29 8.01 -15.24
C VAL A 219 -10.23 8.92 -14.47
N ASP A 220 -9.81 10.14 -14.25
CA ASP A 220 -10.60 11.20 -13.66
C ASP A 220 -10.90 12.24 -14.72
N TYR A 221 -12.18 12.52 -14.94
CA TYR A 221 -12.64 13.58 -15.83
C TYR A 221 -13.33 14.67 -15.02
N THR A 222 -12.90 15.89 -15.22
CA THR A 222 -13.49 17.09 -14.61
C THR A 222 -14.00 18.02 -15.71
N LEU A 223 -15.25 18.46 -15.58
CA LEU A 223 -15.88 19.47 -16.40
C LEU A 223 -16.30 20.63 -15.49
N GLU A 224 -15.76 21.82 -15.72
CA GLU A 224 -16.21 23.06 -15.09
C GLU A 224 -17.02 23.86 -16.11
N VAL A 225 -18.29 24.06 -15.79
CA VAL A 225 -19.22 24.80 -16.65
C VAL A 225 -19.18 26.29 -16.31
N ASP A 226 -19.17 26.60 -15.01
CA ASP A 226 -19.04 27.95 -14.46
C ASP A 226 -18.51 27.88 -13.02
N GLU A 227 -18.42 29.01 -12.34
CA GLU A 227 -17.92 29.10 -10.96
C GLU A 227 -18.78 28.30 -9.94
N ALA A 228 -20.02 27.98 -10.27
CA ALA A 228 -20.98 27.31 -9.39
C ALA A 228 -21.17 25.83 -9.73
N MET A 229 -20.79 25.41 -10.96
CA MET A 229 -21.13 24.07 -11.46
C MET A 229 -19.92 23.33 -12.01
N GLN A 230 -19.52 22.27 -11.31
CA GLN A 230 -18.48 21.34 -11.68
C GLN A 230 -19.00 19.91 -11.66
N PHE A 231 -18.65 19.13 -12.67
CA PHE A 231 -18.90 17.69 -12.73
C PHE A 231 -17.57 16.95 -12.66
N LYS A 232 -17.52 15.89 -11.82
CA LYS A 232 -16.37 15.02 -11.73
C LYS A 232 -16.81 13.56 -11.91
N LEU A 233 -16.13 12.83 -12.79
CA LEU A 233 -16.32 11.41 -13.05
C LEU A 233 -14.99 10.68 -12.82
N THR A 234 -15.00 9.65 -11.98
CA THR A 234 -13.86 8.75 -11.77
C THR A 234 -14.23 7.35 -12.27
N ALA A 235 -13.43 6.81 -13.17
CA ALA A 235 -13.50 5.42 -13.61
C ALA A 235 -12.19 4.72 -13.27
N TYR A 236 -12.25 3.48 -12.77
CA TYR A 236 -11.06 2.75 -12.40
C TYR A 236 -11.21 1.24 -12.57
N ARG A 237 -10.05 0.57 -12.72
CA ARG A 237 -9.94 -0.89 -12.70
C ARG A 237 -8.67 -1.28 -11.95
N HIS A 238 -8.83 -2.24 -11.03
CA HIS A 238 -7.73 -2.90 -10.35
C HIS A 238 -7.78 -4.40 -10.63
N ASP A 239 -6.69 -4.95 -11.10
CA ASP A 239 -6.49 -6.40 -11.19
C ASP A 239 -5.43 -6.80 -10.16
N PHE A 240 -5.74 -7.81 -9.36
CA PHE A 240 -4.88 -8.28 -8.29
C PHE A 240 -4.81 -9.80 -8.27
N GLN A 241 -3.60 -10.33 -8.24
CA GLN A 241 -3.31 -11.76 -8.12
C GLN A 241 -2.39 -11.99 -6.93
N ARG A 242 -2.68 -13.01 -6.13
CA ARG A 242 -1.88 -13.37 -4.97
C ARG A 242 -1.77 -14.88 -4.81
N THR A 243 -0.56 -15.33 -4.48
CA THR A 243 -0.30 -16.67 -3.96
C THR A 243 0.34 -16.53 -2.59
N TRP A 244 -0.20 -17.22 -1.61
CA TRP A 244 0.35 -17.26 -0.27
C TRP A 244 0.50 -18.70 0.20
N ARG A 245 1.73 -19.20 0.21
CA ARG A 245 2.11 -20.48 0.80
C ARG A 245 2.60 -20.21 2.21
N LYS A 246 2.03 -20.89 3.19
CA LYS A 246 2.40 -20.71 4.58
C LYS A 246 2.04 -21.93 5.43
N LEU A 247 2.85 -22.20 6.43
CA LEU A 247 2.53 -23.13 7.50
C LEU A 247 1.80 -22.39 8.62
N ASN A 248 0.55 -22.74 8.90
CA ASN A 248 -0.24 -22.07 9.93
C ASN A 248 0.02 -22.63 11.34
N ALA A 249 0.14 -23.96 11.47
CA ALA A 249 0.32 -24.65 12.74
C ALA A 249 0.78 -26.08 12.50
N PHE A 250 1.33 -26.70 13.53
CA PHE A 250 1.54 -28.15 13.59
C PHE A 250 0.29 -28.83 14.16
N TRP A 251 -0.06 -29.98 13.59
CA TRP A 251 -1.11 -30.85 14.12
C TRP A 251 -0.46 -31.81 15.15
N GLY A 252 -0.94 -31.80 16.37
CA GLY A 252 -0.49 -32.68 17.46
C GLY A 252 -1.46 -32.63 18.62
N GLU A 253 -1.28 -33.50 19.64
CA GLU A 253 -2.10 -33.52 20.84
C GLU A 253 -2.08 -32.19 21.61
N ASN A 254 -0.98 -31.44 21.46
CA ASN A 254 -0.88 -30.07 21.95
C ASN A 254 -0.91 -29.10 20.75
N ARG A 255 -2.05 -28.46 20.50
CA ARG A 255 -2.12 -27.37 19.53
C ARG A 255 -1.20 -26.24 19.98
N MET A 256 -0.13 -25.95 19.25
CA MET A 256 0.55 -24.68 19.38
C MET A 256 -0.32 -23.60 18.74
N PHE A 257 -0.95 -22.80 19.57
CA PHE A 257 -1.64 -21.60 19.11
C PHE A 257 -0.61 -20.50 18.88
N VAL A 258 -0.67 -19.90 17.69
CA VAL A 258 0.06 -18.68 17.36
C VAL A 258 -0.80 -17.48 17.69
#